data_3b88d71973571716655cc531b704d5ec
#
_entry.id   3b88d71973571716655cc531b704d5ec
#
_cell.length_a   1.000
_cell.length_b   1.000
_cell.length_c   1.000
_cell.angle_alpha   90.00
_cell.angle_beta   90.00
_cell.angle_gamma   90.00
#
_symmetry.space_group_name_H-M   'P 1'
#
loop_
_entity.id
_entity.type
_entity.pdbx_description
1 polymer ?
#
loop_
_entity_poly.entity_id
_entity_poly.type
_entity_poly.pdbx_seq_one_letter_code
_entity_poly.pdbx_strand_id
1 'polypeptide(L)'
;MFKKDLLKGKSILITGGGTGLGKEMGNHFAEHGADLFICGRRENVLVETANEITEKYGTKVNYQTLDIRASKDVDDYVQSIFDNKPLDGLVNNAAGNFISPTKDLSHKGFDAIANIVFHGTF
;
A
#
# COMPACT_ATOMS: atom_id res chain seq x y z
N MET A 1 -21.66 -6.31 -10.09
CA MET A 1 -21.63 -5.02 -10.79
C MET A 1 -20.48 -4.94 -11.79
N PHE A 2 -19.24 -5.18 -11.40
CA PHE A 2 -18.09 -5.19 -12.30
C PHE A 2 -17.87 -6.59 -12.90
N LYS A 3 -17.28 -6.65 -14.12
CA LYS A 3 -16.87 -7.92 -14.70
C LYS A 3 -15.78 -8.57 -13.85
N LYS A 4 -15.83 -9.90 -13.67
CA LYS A 4 -14.92 -10.65 -12.81
C LYS A 4 -13.45 -10.44 -13.15
N ASP A 5 -13.11 -10.34 -14.43
CA ASP A 5 -11.73 -10.19 -14.92
C ASP A 5 -11.41 -8.76 -15.38
N LEU A 6 -12.11 -7.75 -14.83
CA LEU A 6 -11.95 -6.35 -15.21
C LEU A 6 -10.51 -5.85 -15.12
N LEU A 7 -9.78 -6.31 -14.10
CA LEU A 7 -8.40 -5.91 -13.81
C LEU A 7 -7.37 -7.00 -14.15
N LYS A 8 -7.76 -8.01 -14.90
CA LYS A 8 -6.84 -9.09 -15.30
C LYS A 8 -5.64 -8.53 -16.06
N GLY A 9 -4.43 -8.93 -15.64
CA GLY A 9 -3.17 -8.44 -16.21
C GLY A 9 -2.75 -7.06 -15.73
N LYS A 10 -3.53 -6.42 -14.84
CA LYS A 10 -3.18 -5.14 -14.22
C LYS A 10 -2.36 -5.35 -12.96
N SER A 11 -1.44 -4.43 -12.71
CA SER A 11 -0.60 -4.39 -11.52
C SER A 11 -0.84 -3.13 -10.72
N ILE A 12 -1.17 -3.28 -9.44
CA ILE A 12 -1.54 -2.17 -8.57
C ILE A 12 -0.67 -2.20 -7.31
N LEU A 13 -0.02 -1.08 -7.01
CA LEU A 13 0.70 -0.88 -5.74
C LEU A 13 -0.20 -0.16 -4.74
N ILE A 14 -0.27 -0.69 -3.52
CA ILE A 14 -1.04 -0.11 -2.42
C ILE A 14 -0.11 0.14 -1.24
N THR A 15 0.14 1.38 -0.90
CA THR A 15 0.85 1.70 0.34
C THR A 15 -0.08 1.53 1.54
N GLY A 16 0.43 0.93 2.62
CA GLY A 16 -0.44 0.54 3.74
C GLY A 16 -1.42 -0.59 3.40
N GLY A 17 -1.04 -1.46 2.45
CA GLY A 17 -1.91 -2.52 1.93
C GLY A 17 -2.13 -3.71 2.86
N GLY A 18 -1.44 -3.77 4.01
CA GLY A 18 -1.51 -4.92 4.91
C GLY A 18 -2.74 -4.94 5.84
N THR A 19 -3.40 -3.82 6.06
CA THR A 19 -4.53 -3.70 7.00
C THR A 19 -5.57 -2.70 6.54
N GLY A 20 -6.73 -2.72 7.19
CA GLY A 20 -7.78 -1.70 7.06
C GLY A 20 -8.23 -1.48 5.61
N LEU A 21 -8.40 -0.22 5.23
CA LEU A 21 -8.87 0.16 3.90
C LEU A 21 -7.93 -0.32 2.78
N GLY A 22 -6.61 -0.27 3.00
CA GLY A 22 -5.64 -0.76 2.02
C GLY A 22 -5.80 -2.25 1.73
N LYS A 23 -5.97 -3.07 2.77
CA LYS A 23 -6.25 -4.51 2.63
C LYS A 23 -7.58 -4.76 1.92
N GLU A 24 -8.62 -4.01 2.28
CA GLU A 24 -9.93 -4.16 1.67
C GLU A 24 -9.93 -3.79 0.18
N MET A 25 -9.27 -2.69 -0.19
CA MET A 25 -9.07 -2.35 -1.61
C MET A 25 -8.29 -3.44 -2.33
N GLY A 26 -7.25 -4.00 -1.72
CA GLY A 26 -6.48 -5.11 -2.27
C GLY A 26 -7.34 -6.35 -2.55
N ASN A 27 -8.22 -6.71 -1.61
CA ASN A 27 -9.19 -7.80 -1.81
C ASN A 27 -10.06 -7.57 -3.04
N HIS A 28 -10.63 -6.37 -3.18
CA HIS A 28 -11.50 -6.05 -4.32
C HIS A 28 -10.74 -6.02 -5.64
N PHE A 29 -9.53 -5.50 -5.68
CA PHE A 29 -8.73 -5.51 -6.91
C PHE A 29 -8.34 -6.94 -7.32
N ALA A 30 -7.94 -7.77 -6.36
CA ALA A 30 -7.61 -9.17 -6.61
C ALA A 30 -8.83 -10.00 -7.03
N GLU A 31 -10.00 -9.75 -6.46
CA GLU A 31 -11.28 -10.34 -6.87
C GLU A 31 -11.57 -10.10 -8.35
N HIS A 32 -11.14 -8.95 -8.88
CA HIS A 32 -11.29 -8.58 -10.29
C HIS A 32 -10.06 -8.91 -11.15
N GLY A 33 -9.12 -9.68 -10.61
CA GLY A 33 -8.01 -10.26 -11.37
C GLY A 33 -6.68 -9.49 -11.34
N ALA A 34 -6.56 -8.40 -10.56
CA ALA A 34 -5.31 -7.65 -10.47
C ALA A 34 -4.22 -8.42 -9.71
N ASP A 35 -2.99 -8.28 -10.15
CA ASP A 35 -1.81 -8.58 -9.35
C ASP A 35 -1.50 -7.39 -8.44
N LEU A 36 -1.08 -7.67 -7.21
CA LEU A 36 -0.86 -6.63 -6.22
C LEU A 36 0.59 -6.55 -5.77
N PHE A 37 0.99 -5.32 -5.48
CA PHE A 37 2.15 -4.98 -4.68
C PHE A 37 1.66 -4.26 -3.44
N ILE A 38 2.00 -4.74 -2.26
CA ILE A 38 1.62 -4.09 -1.00
C ILE A 38 2.87 -3.77 -0.19
N CYS A 39 2.87 -2.64 0.47
CA CYS A 39 3.96 -2.28 1.37
C CYS A 39 3.44 -1.69 2.68
N GLY A 40 4.28 -1.76 3.70
CA GLY A 40 4.00 -1.29 5.03
C GLY A 40 5.14 -1.60 5.98
N ARG A 41 5.03 -1.21 7.24
CA ARG A 41 6.12 -1.34 8.22
C ARG A 41 6.19 -2.68 8.94
N ARG A 42 5.11 -3.47 8.91
CA ARG A 42 5.00 -4.73 9.69
C ARG A 42 4.98 -5.92 8.74
N GLU A 43 6.12 -6.62 8.66
CA GLU A 43 6.29 -7.75 7.75
C GLU A 43 5.27 -8.87 7.98
N ASN A 44 5.07 -9.28 9.23
CA ASN A 44 4.13 -10.34 9.58
C ASN A 44 2.71 -10.08 9.08
N VAL A 45 2.28 -8.83 9.17
CA VAL A 45 0.95 -8.40 8.69
C VAL A 45 0.87 -8.44 7.15
N LEU A 46 1.93 -8.01 6.47
CA LEU A 46 2.00 -8.05 5.00
C LEU A 46 1.99 -9.48 4.49
N VAL A 47 2.78 -10.37 5.10
CA VAL A 47 2.83 -11.80 4.76
C VAL A 47 1.45 -12.44 4.90
N GLU A 48 0.79 -12.23 6.04
CA GLU A 48 -0.55 -12.75 6.29
C GLU A 48 -1.56 -12.29 5.23
N THR A 49 -1.60 -10.99 4.98
CA THR A 49 -2.50 -10.40 3.97
C THR A 49 -2.19 -10.91 2.57
N ALA A 50 -0.92 -10.99 2.17
CA ALA A 50 -0.53 -11.51 0.87
C ALA A 50 -0.98 -12.96 0.68
N ASN A 51 -0.78 -13.80 1.69
CA ASN A 51 -1.21 -15.20 1.66
C ASN A 51 -2.74 -15.34 1.59
N GLU A 52 -3.47 -14.61 2.42
CA GLU A 52 -4.95 -14.64 2.42
C GLU A 52 -5.52 -14.27 1.05
N ILE A 53 -5.02 -13.20 0.44
CA ILE A 53 -5.52 -12.72 -0.86
C ILE A 53 -5.15 -13.72 -1.97
N THR A 54 -3.91 -14.23 -1.96
CA THR A 54 -3.46 -15.21 -2.95
C THR A 54 -4.27 -16.50 -2.87
N GLU A 55 -4.51 -17.02 -1.68
CA GLU A 55 -5.32 -18.23 -1.48
C GLU A 55 -6.76 -18.03 -1.94
N LYS A 56 -7.33 -16.86 -1.65
CA LYS A 56 -8.73 -16.58 -1.95
C LYS A 56 -9.02 -16.34 -3.42
N TYR A 57 -8.13 -15.62 -4.11
CA TYR A 57 -8.39 -15.15 -5.48
C TYR A 57 -7.44 -15.73 -6.54
N GLY A 58 -6.35 -16.37 -6.14
CA GLY A 58 -5.37 -16.95 -7.06
C GLY A 58 -4.51 -15.94 -7.81
N THR A 59 -4.54 -14.66 -7.43
CA THR A 59 -3.71 -13.60 -8.00
C THR A 59 -2.36 -13.51 -7.29
N LYS A 60 -1.36 -12.89 -7.93
CA LYS A 60 -0.05 -12.66 -7.32
C LYS A 60 -0.12 -11.47 -6.38
N VAL A 61 0.37 -11.65 -5.16
CA VAL A 61 0.51 -10.56 -4.19
C VAL A 61 1.95 -10.53 -3.69
N ASN A 62 2.68 -9.53 -4.12
CA ASN A 62 4.04 -9.26 -3.64
C ASN A 62 3.97 -8.25 -2.50
N TYR A 63 4.85 -8.40 -1.52
CA TYR A 63 4.93 -7.46 -0.40
C TYR A 63 6.36 -6.99 -0.17
N GLN A 64 6.49 -5.80 0.39
CA GLN A 64 7.76 -5.23 0.82
C GLN A 64 7.58 -4.52 2.16
N THR A 65 8.44 -4.85 3.12
CA THR A 65 8.53 -4.07 4.35
C THR A 65 9.16 -2.73 4.01
N LEU A 66 8.42 -1.66 4.21
CA LEU A 66 8.79 -0.33 3.78
C LEU A 66 8.14 0.74 4.66
N ASP A 67 8.92 1.74 5.03
CA ASP A 67 8.41 2.99 5.58
C ASP A 67 8.42 4.06 4.49
N ILE A 68 7.25 4.57 4.11
CA ILE A 68 7.14 5.56 3.03
C ILE A 68 7.87 6.89 3.32
N ARG A 69 8.31 7.12 4.56
CA ARG A 69 9.14 8.27 4.93
C ARG A 69 10.60 8.10 4.50
N ALA A 70 11.03 6.88 4.21
CA ALA A 70 12.38 6.56 3.74
C ALA A 70 12.43 6.66 2.21
N SER A 71 12.65 7.87 1.67
CA SER A 71 12.58 8.16 0.24
C SER A 71 13.44 7.23 -0.62
N LYS A 72 14.68 6.97 -0.18
CA LYS A 72 15.57 6.07 -0.92
C LYS A 72 15.00 4.65 -1.03
N ASP A 73 14.45 4.13 0.06
CA ASP A 73 13.88 2.77 0.08
C ASP A 73 12.63 2.71 -0.81
N VAL A 74 11.85 3.79 -0.86
CA VAL A 74 10.71 3.93 -1.78
C VAL A 74 11.18 3.90 -3.22
N ASP A 75 12.19 4.70 -3.57
CA ASP A 75 12.76 4.75 -4.92
C ASP A 75 13.28 3.37 -5.35
N ASP A 76 14.06 2.71 -4.49
CA ASP A 76 14.62 1.38 -4.75
C ASP A 76 13.50 0.34 -4.97
N TYR A 77 12.46 0.38 -4.14
CA TYR A 77 11.32 -0.54 -4.27
C TYR A 77 10.52 -0.32 -5.55
N VAL A 78 10.16 0.93 -5.84
CA VAL A 78 9.42 1.27 -7.06
C VAL A 78 10.24 0.90 -8.29
N GLN A 79 11.54 1.19 -8.30
CA GLN A 79 12.43 0.80 -9.40
C GLN A 79 12.44 -0.72 -9.59
N SER A 80 12.50 -1.50 -8.51
CA SER A 80 12.48 -2.97 -8.59
C SER A 80 11.19 -3.52 -9.21
N ILE A 81 10.06 -2.86 -8.98
CA ILE A 81 8.79 -3.22 -9.63
C ILE A 81 8.87 -2.94 -11.12
N PHE A 82 9.30 -1.72 -11.51
CA PHE A 82 9.37 -1.32 -12.91
C PHE A 82 10.41 -2.09 -13.72
N ASP A 83 11.44 -2.63 -13.10
CA ASP A 83 12.43 -3.52 -13.76
C ASP A 83 11.78 -4.82 -14.27
N ASN A 84 10.66 -5.22 -13.70
CA ASN A 84 9.91 -6.41 -14.11
C ASN A 84 8.72 -6.09 -15.00
N LYS A 85 7.88 -5.14 -14.60
CA LYS A 85 6.75 -4.67 -15.40
C LYS A 85 6.24 -3.32 -14.89
N PRO A 86 5.61 -2.51 -15.75
CA PRO A 86 5.03 -1.24 -15.32
C PRO A 86 3.85 -1.45 -14.37
N LEU A 87 3.63 -0.49 -13.48
CA LEU A 87 2.40 -0.39 -12.69
C LEU A 87 1.29 0.23 -13.52
N ASP A 88 0.08 -0.32 -13.38
CA ASP A 88 -1.14 0.24 -13.96
C ASP A 88 -1.86 1.16 -12.97
N GLY A 89 -1.63 0.99 -11.67
CA GLY A 89 -2.25 1.80 -10.62
C GLY A 89 -1.39 1.96 -9.38
N LEU A 90 -1.55 3.10 -8.73
CA LEU A 90 -0.96 3.42 -7.43
C LEU A 90 -2.03 3.92 -6.49
N VAL A 91 -2.12 3.30 -5.31
CA VAL A 91 -3.00 3.75 -4.23
C VAL A 91 -2.15 4.26 -3.06
N ASN A 92 -2.07 5.57 -2.92
CA ASN A 92 -1.44 6.22 -1.78
C ASN A 92 -2.39 6.20 -0.58
N ASN A 93 -2.40 5.07 0.15
CA ASN A 93 -3.27 4.84 1.28
C ASN A 93 -2.54 4.92 2.64
N ALA A 94 -1.24 4.69 2.68
CA ALA A 94 -0.49 4.78 3.92
C ALA A 94 -0.62 6.17 4.53
N ALA A 95 -1.04 6.20 5.79
CA ALA A 95 -1.27 7.43 6.55
C ALA A 95 -0.98 7.20 8.03
N GLY A 96 -0.90 8.29 8.77
CA GLY A 96 -0.82 8.26 10.22
C GLY A 96 -1.37 9.57 10.78
N ASN A 97 -2.13 9.45 11.85
CA ASN A 97 -2.63 10.61 12.58
C ASN A 97 -2.78 10.23 14.06
N PHE A 98 -3.05 11.23 14.87
CA PHE A 98 -3.55 11.06 16.24
C PHE A 98 -4.56 12.17 16.55
N ILE A 99 -5.50 11.84 17.40
CA ILE A 99 -6.56 12.76 17.78
C ILE A 99 -6.02 13.73 18.83
N SER A 100 -5.99 15.01 18.50
CA SER A 100 -5.62 16.09 19.40
C SER A 100 -6.35 17.38 19.01
N PRO A 101 -6.85 18.18 19.97
CA PRO A 101 -7.30 19.51 19.65
C PRO A 101 -6.17 20.33 19.03
N THR A 102 -6.46 21.11 18.00
CA THR A 102 -5.43 21.87 17.27
C THR A 102 -4.57 22.77 18.18
N LYS A 103 -5.19 23.37 19.19
CA LYS A 103 -4.48 24.21 20.16
C LYS A 103 -3.44 23.48 21.01
N ASP A 104 -3.58 22.16 21.15
CA ASP A 104 -2.71 21.30 21.96
C ASP A 104 -1.72 20.51 21.11
N LEU A 105 -1.82 20.62 19.79
CA LEU A 105 -0.95 19.94 18.84
C LEU A 105 0.45 20.57 18.84
N SER A 106 1.45 19.81 19.22
CA SER A 106 2.85 20.27 19.16
C SER A 106 3.36 20.34 17.72
N HIS A 107 4.39 21.17 17.46
CA HIS A 107 5.09 21.20 16.17
C HIS A 107 5.60 19.82 15.78
N LYS A 108 6.21 19.08 16.72
CA LYS A 108 6.69 17.72 16.51
C LYS A 108 5.55 16.75 16.11
N GLY A 109 4.39 16.91 16.74
CA GLY A 109 3.20 16.12 16.38
C GLY A 109 2.70 16.42 14.98
N PHE A 110 2.66 17.70 14.60
CA PHE A 110 2.33 18.10 13.24
C PHE A 110 3.32 17.56 12.22
N ASP A 111 4.63 17.71 12.48
CA ASP A 111 5.69 17.22 11.59
C ASP A 111 5.61 15.70 11.40
N ALA A 112 5.29 14.95 12.45
CA ALA A 112 5.13 13.51 12.36
C ALA A 112 4.01 13.11 11.38
N ILE A 113 2.88 13.80 11.41
CA ILE A 113 1.77 13.58 10.47
C ILE A 113 2.17 14.02 9.06
N ALA A 114 2.73 15.23 8.92
CA ALA A 114 3.15 15.76 7.63
C ALA A 114 4.19 14.86 6.94
N ASN A 115 5.12 14.32 7.69
CA ASN A 115 6.14 13.40 7.14
C ASN A 115 5.56 12.11 6.57
N ILE A 116 4.50 11.58 7.17
CA ILE A 116 3.83 10.39 6.63
C ILE A 116 2.91 10.76 5.47
N VAL A 117 1.98 11.69 5.72
CA VAL A 117 0.86 11.94 4.79
C VAL A 117 1.28 12.79 3.61
N PHE A 118 2.15 13.75 3.80
CA PHE A 118 2.56 14.70 2.76
C PHE A 118 3.85 14.27 2.07
N HIS A 119 4.95 14.21 2.81
CA HIS A 119 6.25 13.85 2.23
C HIS A 119 6.31 12.38 1.80
N GLY A 120 5.75 11.46 2.59
CA GLY A 120 5.73 10.05 2.24
C GLY A 120 4.91 9.74 0.99
N THR A 121 3.80 10.43 0.79
CA THR A 121 2.99 10.29 -0.44
C THR A 121 3.71 10.82 -1.68
N PHE A 122 4.43 11.94 -1.54
CA PHE A 122 5.21 12.53 -2.63
C PHE A 122 6.30 11.62 -3.10
#